data_b3c26749a1576d5b44fcf4de43867005
#
_entry.id   b3c26749a1576d5b44fcf4de43867005
#
_cell.length_a   1.000
_cell.length_b   1.000
_cell.length_c   1.000
_cell.angle_alpha   90.00
_cell.angle_beta   90.00
_cell.angle_gamma   90.00
#
_symmetry.space_group_name_H-M   'P 1'
#
loop_
_entity.id
_entity.type
_entity.pdbx_description
1 polymer ?
#
loop_
_entity_poly.entity_id
_entity_poly.type
_entity_poly.pdbx_seq_one_letter_code
_entity_poly.pdbx_strand_id
1 'polypeptide(L)'
;GRPSRGVHDAVSARAMVLRDGETTVALVSCDLLIMDEHLFDAVRQRLLAEGMPEDFILLLAGTHTHSGPGAYGRKFLEKISMGHFNPTVFDALVQAITEAVLDAQAGLSPVRFASLTTSTEGLVNNRADPNGLTDPELVVAAFYREAEESPFAILVSFSAHPTALGPWNRHVSADYPGVVTEAVERSLPGSTCLFFAGSVGDQAPAKVGIGFERSAWIGETLARR
;
A
#
# COMPACT_ATOMS: atom_id res chain seq x y z
N GLY A 1 -20.34 4.62 5.95
CA GLY A 1 -19.77 3.33 6.32
C GLY A 1 -20.38 2.78 7.61
N ARG A 2 -20.19 1.50 7.90
CA ARG A 2 -20.60 0.89 9.17
C ARG A 2 -19.41 0.93 10.14
N PRO A 3 -19.59 1.17 11.45
CA PRO A 3 -18.50 1.16 12.40
C PRO A 3 -17.76 -0.18 12.42
N SER A 4 -16.43 -0.13 12.60
CA SER A 4 -15.62 -1.33 12.82
C SER A 4 -16.03 -2.06 14.10
N ARG A 5 -15.81 -3.38 14.14
CA ARG A 5 -16.01 -4.24 15.33
C ARG A 5 -14.70 -4.63 15.98
N GLY A 6 -13.58 -4.24 15.42
CA GLY A 6 -12.24 -4.54 15.90
C GLY A 6 -11.21 -4.49 14.78
N VAL A 7 -10.00 -4.86 15.12
CA VAL A 7 -8.86 -4.95 14.20
C VAL A 7 -8.52 -6.43 14.04
N HIS A 8 -8.42 -6.89 12.81
CA HIS A 8 -7.96 -8.26 12.48
C HIS A 8 -6.45 -8.28 12.31
N ASP A 9 -5.93 -7.35 11.50
CA ASP A 9 -4.50 -7.15 11.26
C ASP A 9 -4.16 -5.67 11.29
N ALA A 10 -2.90 -5.37 11.54
CA ALA A 10 -2.42 -4.00 11.58
C ALA A 10 -2.47 -3.36 10.18
N VAL A 11 -2.84 -2.08 10.14
CA VAL A 11 -2.70 -1.23 8.97
C VAL A 11 -1.51 -0.32 9.16
N SER A 12 -0.78 -0.05 8.09
CA SER A 12 0.51 0.65 8.16
C SER A 12 0.69 1.66 7.05
N ALA A 13 1.62 2.57 7.28
CA ALA A 13 2.29 3.36 6.25
C ALA A 13 3.72 2.81 6.10
N ARG A 14 4.12 2.47 4.89
CA ARG A 14 5.46 2.00 4.54
C ARG A 14 6.09 2.97 3.57
N ALA A 15 7.30 3.42 3.83
CA ALA A 15 7.97 4.41 3.02
C ALA A 15 9.33 3.93 2.54
N MET A 16 9.72 4.40 1.36
CA MET A 16 11.05 4.31 0.81
C MET A 16 11.46 5.68 0.27
N VAL A 17 12.64 6.15 0.64
CA VAL A 17 13.22 7.38 0.09
C VAL A 17 14.38 7.01 -0.83
N LEU A 18 14.31 7.51 -2.06
CA LEU A 18 15.37 7.37 -3.07
C LEU A 18 16.00 8.74 -3.32
N ARG A 19 17.33 8.78 -3.46
CA ARG A 19 18.03 9.99 -3.84
C ARG A 19 19.05 9.69 -4.93
N ASP A 20 18.98 10.49 -6.00
CA ASP A 20 19.96 10.48 -7.09
C ASP A 20 20.41 11.93 -7.35
N GLY A 21 21.66 12.22 -7.03
CA GLY A 21 22.16 13.60 -7.02
C GLY A 21 21.33 14.50 -6.11
N GLU A 22 20.74 15.55 -6.67
CA GLU A 22 19.89 16.50 -5.95
C GLU A 22 18.42 16.07 -5.91
N THR A 23 18.01 15.09 -6.72
CA THR A 23 16.62 14.63 -6.77
C THR A 23 16.31 13.66 -5.63
N THR A 24 15.33 14.00 -4.82
CA THR A 24 14.82 13.15 -3.75
C THR A 24 13.37 12.74 -4.03
N VAL A 25 13.08 11.44 -3.94
CA VAL A 25 11.74 10.87 -4.14
C VAL A 25 11.34 10.08 -2.91
N ALA A 26 10.21 10.41 -2.32
CA ALA A 26 9.58 9.62 -1.27
C ALA A 26 8.41 8.82 -1.84
N LEU A 27 8.51 7.51 -1.80
CA LEU A 27 7.46 6.56 -2.19
C LEU A 27 6.80 6.05 -0.91
N VAL A 28 5.49 6.23 -0.80
CA VAL A 28 4.74 5.81 0.40
C VAL A 28 3.53 4.99 0.00
N SER A 29 3.42 3.82 0.60
CA SER A 29 2.27 2.93 0.51
C SER A 29 1.54 2.91 1.84
N CYS A 30 0.24 3.21 1.82
CA CYS A 30 -0.59 3.24 3.02
C CYS A 30 -1.77 2.27 2.89
N ASP A 31 -2.10 1.55 3.96
CA ASP A 31 -3.28 0.68 3.98
C ASP A 31 -4.57 1.50 4.15
N LEU A 32 -4.81 2.36 3.15
CA LEU A 32 -5.94 3.27 3.04
C LEU A 32 -6.72 3.03 1.75
N LEU A 33 -7.99 3.43 1.75
CA LEU A 33 -8.86 3.32 0.58
C LEU A 33 -8.41 4.22 -0.57
N ILE A 34 -8.16 5.48 -0.28
CA ILE A 34 -7.74 6.51 -1.24
C ILE A 34 -6.77 7.49 -0.58
N MET A 35 -6.02 8.22 -1.40
CA MET A 35 -5.30 9.42 -0.96
C MET A 35 -6.17 10.64 -1.21
N ASP A 36 -6.59 11.28 -0.13
CA ASP A 36 -7.28 12.57 -0.17
C ASP A 36 -6.26 13.71 -0.33
N GLU A 37 -6.61 14.71 -1.10
CA GLU A 37 -5.80 15.90 -1.34
C GLU A 37 -5.36 16.61 -0.04
N HIS A 38 -6.28 16.72 0.94
CA HIS A 38 -5.95 17.33 2.22
C HIS A 38 -4.95 16.52 3.04
N LEU A 39 -5.03 15.17 2.96
CA LEU A 39 -4.06 14.30 3.61
C LEU A 39 -2.68 14.43 2.94
N PHE A 40 -2.65 14.45 1.60
CA PHE A 40 -1.42 14.66 0.84
C PHE A 40 -0.76 15.99 1.20
N ASP A 41 -1.52 17.08 1.18
CA ASP A 41 -1.01 18.43 1.50
C ASP A 41 -0.49 18.53 2.93
N ALA A 42 -1.22 17.96 3.90
CA ALA A 42 -0.81 17.97 5.30
C ALA A 42 0.49 17.20 5.53
N VAL A 43 0.62 16.01 4.92
CA VAL A 43 1.86 15.20 4.97
C VAL A 43 3.00 15.94 4.31
N ARG A 44 2.81 16.51 3.11
CA ARG A 44 3.84 17.24 2.39
C ARG A 44 4.32 18.47 3.19
N GLN A 45 3.39 19.25 3.75
CA GLN A 45 3.73 20.42 4.58
C GLN A 45 4.51 20.00 5.84
N ARG A 46 4.10 18.91 6.48
CA ARG A 46 4.82 18.41 7.66
C ARG A 46 6.22 17.93 7.30
N LEU A 47 6.41 17.21 6.21
CA LEU A 47 7.71 16.75 5.73
C LEU A 47 8.65 17.93 5.41
N LEU A 48 8.13 19.00 4.79
CA LEU A 48 8.89 20.22 4.55
C LEU A 48 9.34 20.90 5.86
N ALA A 49 8.44 20.96 6.85
CA ALA A 49 8.74 21.51 8.17
C ALA A 49 9.80 20.68 8.94
N GLU A 50 9.88 19.39 8.67
CA GLU A 50 10.89 18.47 9.25
C GLU A 50 12.19 18.39 8.41
N GLY A 51 12.34 19.24 7.37
CA GLY A 51 13.59 19.43 6.64
C GLY A 51 13.74 18.59 5.35
N MET A 52 12.68 18.04 4.80
CA MET A 52 12.74 17.50 3.43
C MET A 52 13.04 18.64 2.44
N PRO A 53 13.79 18.38 1.34
CA PRO A 53 14.06 19.38 0.30
C PRO A 53 12.77 19.98 -0.25
N GLU A 54 12.75 21.27 -0.61
CA GLU A 54 11.53 21.93 -1.12
C GLU A 54 10.98 21.29 -2.40
N ASP A 55 11.87 20.78 -3.24
CA ASP A 55 11.61 20.17 -4.55
C ASP A 55 11.49 18.65 -4.51
N PHE A 56 11.44 18.03 -3.30
CA PHE A 56 11.28 16.59 -3.23
C PHE A 56 9.96 16.13 -3.86
N ILE A 57 10.01 14.99 -4.50
CA ILE A 57 8.84 14.35 -5.12
C ILE A 57 8.21 13.42 -4.09
N LEU A 58 6.94 13.65 -3.76
CA LEU A 58 6.15 12.75 -2.92
C LEU A 58 5.17 11.96 -3.78
N LEU A 59 5.32 10.63 -3.77
CA LEU A 59 4.33 9.68 -4.30
C LEU A 59 3.67 8.99 -3.11
N LEU A 60 2.47 9.43 -2.77
CA LEU A 60 1.68 8.89 -1.67
C LEU A 60 0.50 8.11 -2.22
N ALA A 61 0.48 6.80 -1.99
CA ALA A 61 -0.51 5.89 -2.56
C ALA A 61 -1.23 5.07 -1.48
N GLY A 62 -2.52 4.84 -1.67
CA GLY A 62 -3.27 3.85 -0.91
C GLY A 62 -3.12 2.46 -1.51
N THR A 63 -3.04 1.43 -0.68
CA THR A 63 -3.15 0.04 -1.15
C THR A 63 -4.56 -0.25 -1.70
N HIS A 64 -5.48 0.67 -1.50
CA HIS A 64 -6.89 0.60 -1.89
C HIS A 64 -7.68 -0.46 -1.10
N THR A 65 -7.24 -0.82 0.10
CA THR A 65 -8.03 -1.70 0.97
C THR A 65 -9.37 -1.08 1.31
N HIS A 66 -10.44 -1.85 1.15
CA HIS A 66 -11.80 -1.46 1.54
C HIS A 66 -12.09 -1.76 3.02
N SER A 67 -11.10 -2.22 3.76
CA SER A 67 -11.19 -2.56 5.18
C SER A 67 -10.25 -1.73 6.06
N GLY A 68 -9.60 -0.71 5.51
CA GLY A 68 -8.72 0.20 6.24
C GLY A 68 -9.47 1.21 7.13
N PRO A 69 -8.75 2.09 7.83
CA PRO A 69 -9.36 3.16 8.61
C PRO A 69 -10.13 4.14 7.70
N GLY A 70 -11.20 4.67 8.22
CA GLY A 70 -11.99 5.74 7.60
C GLY A 70 -11.83 7.07 8.33
N ALA A 71 -12.83 7.94 8.19
CA ALA A 71 -12.98 9.20 8.93
C ALA A 71 -11.89 10.28 8.68
N TYR A 72 -11.07 10.15 7.62
CA TYR A 72 -10.04 11.12 7.28
C TYR A 72 -10.41 12.00 6.06
N GLY A 73 -11.40 11.61 5.24
CA GLY A 73 -11.86 12.37 4.09
C GLY A 73 -12.82 13.49 4.45
N ARG A 74 -12.70 14.65 3.79
CA ARG A 74 -13.50 15.84 4.03
C ARG A 74 -14.61 16.07 2.99
N LYS A 75 -14.45 15.51 1.78
CA LYS A 75 -15.41 15.68 0.69
C LYS A 75 -16.66 14.82 0.92
N PHE A 76 -17.78 15.20 0.30
CA PHE A 76 -19.08 14.52 0.52
C PHE A 76 -19.03 13.01 0.17
N LEU A 77 -18.46 12.67 -0.99
CA LEU A 77 -18.36 11.27 -1.42
C LEU A 77 -17.45 10.45 -0.51
N GLU A 78 -16.39 11.04 0.01
CA GLU A 78 -15.48 10.42 0.97
C GLU A 78 -16.21 10.10 2.28
N LYS A 79 -17.07 10.99 2.77
CA LYS A 79 -17.89 10.75 3.96
C LYS A 79 -18.86 9.59 3.80
N ILE A 80 -19.40 9.39 2.59
CA ILE A 80 -20.26 8.22 2.30
C ILE A 80 -19.47 6.92 2.42
N SER A 81 -18.26 6.88 1.90
CA SER A 81 -17.42 5.68 1.86
C SER A 81 -16.72 5.42 3.20
N MET A 82 -16.17 6.47 3.83
CA MET A 82 -15.25 6.37 4.96
C MET A 82 -15.83 6.88 6.30
N GLY A 83 -17.06 7.43 6.30
CA GLY A 83 -17.68 8.02 7.49
C GLY A 83 -17.32 9.49 7.71
N HIS A 84 -17.82 10.05 8.81
CA HIS A 84 -17.60 11.46 9.12
C HIS A 84 -16.15 11.73 9.48
N PHE A 85 -15.65 12.89 9.03
CA PHE A 85 -14.29 13.34 9.35
C PHE A 85 -14.05 13.39 10.86
N ASN A 86 -12.91 12.86 11.28
CA ASN A 86 -12.42 12.91 12.65
C ASN A 86 -10.97 13.45 12.65
N PRO A 87 -10.73 14.62 13.26
CA PRO A 87 -9.40 15.22 13.26
C PRO A 87 -8.35 14.35 13.93
N THR A 88 -8.69 13.62 14.99
CA THR A 88 -7.74 12.73 15.69
C THR A 88 -7.24 11.61 14.77
N VAL A 89 -8.12 11.04 13.94
CA VAL A 89 -7.73 10.02 12.96
C VAL A 89 -6.85 10.64 11.87
N PHE A 90 -7.25 11.81 11.38
CA PHE A 90 -6.50 12.53 10.35
C PHE A 90 -5.08 12.86 10.83
N ASP A 91 -4.95 13.47 12.02
CA ASP A 91 -3.66 13.86 12.60
C ASP A 91 -2.76 12.63 12.86
N ALA A 92 -3.34 11.52 13.32
CA ALA A 92 -2.60 10.26 13.50
C ALA A 92 -2.07 9.69 12.18
N LEU A 93 -2.85 9.80 11.08
CA LEU A 93 -2.40 9.38 9.75
C LEU A 93 -1.26 10.28 9.25
N VAL A 94 -1.40 11.61 9.38
CA VAL A 94 -0.35 12.57 9.01
C VAL A 94 0.94 12.25 9.76
N GLN A 95 0.84 12.03 11.07
CA GLN A 95 1.99 11.70 11.90
C GLN A 95 2.66 10.38 11.45
N ALA A 96 1.90 9.30 11.34
CA ALA A 96 2.45 7.99 11.00
C ALA A 96 3.10 7.96 9.60
N ILE A 97 2.49 8.64 8.62
CA ILE A 97 3.04 8.74 7.26
C ILE A 97 4.32 9.57 7.28
N THR A 98 4.33 10.69 8.01
CA THR A 98 5.52 11.55 8.14
C THR A 98 6.67 10.81 8.80
N GLU A 99 6.43 10.14 9.92
CA GLU A 99 7.44 9.34 10.64
C GLU A 99 8.04 8.26 9.72
N ALA A 100 7.21 7.52 8.98
CA ALA A 100 7.71 6.50 8.06
C ALA A 100 8.66 7.08 6.99
N VAL A 101 8.37 8.27 6.45
CA VAL A 101 9.25 8.93 5.46
C VAL A 101 10.56 9.41 6.10
N LEU A 102 10.48 10.00 7.29
CA LEU A 102 11.68 10.50 8.00
C LEU A 102 12.60 9.35 8.42
N ASP A 103 12.05 8.24 8.87
CA ASP A 103 12.82 7.03 9.18
C ASP A 103 13.52 6.47 7.93
N ALA A 104 12.81 6.43 6.79
CA ALA A 104 13.40 6.01 5.53
C ALA A 104 14.51 6.97 5.06
N GLN A 105 14.32 8.29 5.21
CA GLN A 105 15.33 9.30 4.89
C GLN A 105 16.58 9.17 5.76
N ALA A 106 16.43 8.91 7.04
CA ALA A 106 17.54 8.72 7.96
C ALA A 106 18.39 7.47 7.62
N GLY A 107 17.78 6.47 6.97
CA GLY A 107 18.41 5.22 6.56
C GLY A 107 19.06 5.23 5.17
N LEU A 108 19.20 6.39 4.51
CA LEU A 108 19.79 6.48 3.16
C LEU A 108 21.19 5.86 3.09
N SER A 109 21.39 4.99 2.12
CA SER A 109 22.68 4.35 1.83
C SER A 109 22.80 4.05 0.33
N PRO A 110 24.02 3.88 -0.22
CA PRO A 110 24.18 3.43 -1.60
C PRO A 110 23.48 2.11 -1.84
N VAL A 111 22.76 2.04 -2.96
CA VAL A 111 21.96 0.86 -3.33
C VAL A 111 22.14 0.49 -4.78
N ARG A 112 21.94 -0.79 -5.08
CA ARG A 112 21.64 -1.31 -6.41
C ARG A 112 20.21 -1.84 -6.40
N PHE A 113 19.53 -1.84 -7.53
CA PHE A 113 18.20 -2.40 -7.64
C PHE A 113 18.06 -3.31 -8.85
N ALA A 114 17.10 -4.21 -8.78
CA ALA A 114 16.67 -5.04 -9.89
C ALA A 114 15.14 -5.04 -9.94
N SER A 115 14.57 -5.15 -11.13
CA SER A 115 13.13 -5.27 -11.31
C SER A 115 12.77 -6.46 -12.19
N LEU A 116 11.60 -7.03 -11.94
CA LEU A 116 11.04 -8.15 -12.68
C LEU A 116 9.54 -7.90 -12.88
N THR A 117 9.06 -8.23 -14.07
CA THR A 117 7.63 -8.35 -14.36
C THR A 117 7.32 -9.80 -14.67
N THR A 118 6.30 -10.36 -14.05
CA THR A 118 5.83 -11.73 -14.29
C THR A 118 4.32 -11.78 -14.38
N SER A 119 3.76 -12.84 -14.97
CA SER A 119 2.32 -13.03 -15.05
C SER A 119 1.81 -13.90 -13.90
N THR A 120 0.64 -13.53 -13.37
CA THR A 120 -0.06 -14.25 -12.30
C THR A 120 -1.45 -14.69 -12.77
N GLU A 121 -1.48 -15.42 -13.86
CA GLU A 121 -2.71 -15.95 -14.46
C GLU A 121 -3.64 -16.58 -13.41
N GLY A 122 -4.95 -16.25 -13.51
CA GLY A 122 -5.98 -16.77 -12.61
C GLY A 122 -6.10 -16.05 -11.25
N LEU A 123 -5.25 -15.07 -10.93
CA LEU A 123 -5.37 -14.28 -9.70
C LEU A 123 -6.24 -13.03 -9.86
N VAL A 124 -6.55 -12.65 -11.10
CA VAL A 124 -7.36 -11.48 -11.45
C VAL A 124 -8.55 -11.90 -12.32
N ASN A 125 -9.69 -11.25 -12.10
CA ASN A 125 -10.87 -11.35 -12.96
C ASN A 125 -11.37 -9.96 -13.32
N ASN A 126 -11.88 -9.76 -14.52
CA ASN A 126 -12.60 -8.54 -14.81
C ASN A 126 -13.98 -8.60 -14.13
N ARG A 127 -14.32 -7.58 -13.33
CA ARG A 127 -15.58 -7.55 -12.56
C ARG A 127 -16.73 -6.90 -13.31
N ALA A 128 -16.44 -6.15 -14.37
CA ALA A 128 -17.43 -5.48 -15.19
C ALA A 128 -17.90 -6.37 -16.35
N ASP A 129 -16.99 -7.14 -16.95
CA ASP A 129 -17.24 -8.07 -18.04
C ASP A 129 -16.50 -9.39 -17.78
N PRO A 130 -17.21 -10.54 -17.65
CA PRO A 130 -16.56 -11.84 -17.45
C PRO A 130 -15.58 -12.25 -18.56
N ASN A 131 -15.74 -11.68 -19.77
CA ASN A 131 -14.86 -11.89 -20.92
C ASN A 131 -13.93 -10.70 -21.18
N GLY A 132 -13.94 -9.69 -20.28
CA GLY A 132 -13.14 -8.49 -20.39
C GLY A 132 -11.66 -8.76 -20.16
N LEU A 133 -10.83 -7.82 -20.60
CA LEU A 133 -9.40 -7.88 -20.40
C LEU A 133 -9.07 -7.90 -18.90
N THR A 134 -8.03 -8.65 -18.55
CA THR A 134 -7.44 -8.67 -17.23
C THR A 134 -5.99 -8.23 -17.30
N ASP A 135 -5.49 -7.66 -16.21
CA ASP A 135 -4.11 -7.30 -16.02
C ASP A 135 -3.46 -8.24 -14.99
N PRO A 136 -2.88 -9.37 -15.43
CA PRO A 136 -2.27 -10.35 -14.54
C PRO A 136 -0.83 -10.01 -14.17
N GLU A 137 -0.32 -8.86 -14.56
CA GLU A 137 1.08 -8.50 -14.30
C GLU A 137 1.33 -8.30 -12.80
N LEU A 138 2.41 -8.88 -12.33
CA LEU A 138 3.03 -8.64 -11.05
C LEU A 138 4.39 -8.00 -11.30
N VAL A 139 4.53 -6.76 -10.90
CA VAL A 139 5.81 -6.03 -10.98
C VAL A 139 6.46 -6.03 -9.61
N VAL A 140 7.72 -6.43 -9.58
CA VAL A 140 8.54 -6.46 -8.37
C VAL A 140 9.82 -5.67 -8.62
N ALA A 141 10.19 -4.78 -7.69
CA ALA A 141 11.50 -4.16 -7.64
C ALA A 141 12.14 -4.42 -6.28
N ALA A 142 13.36 -4.91 -6.28
CA ALA A 142 14.12 -5.25 -5.08
C ALA A 142 15.36 -4.36 -4.98
N PHE A 143 15.59 -3.80 -3.80
CA PHE A 143 16.67 -2.87 -3.49
C PHE A 143 17.65 -3.52 -2.50
N TYR A 144 18.91 -3.46 -2.84
CA TYR A 144 19.99 -4.11 -2.11
C TYR A 144 20.99 -3.05 -1.65
N ARG A 145 21.46 -3.09 -0.42
CA ARG A 145 22.65 -2.34 -0.04
C ARG A 145 23.86 -2.89 -0.81
N GLU A 146 24.84 -2.05 -1.07
CA GLU A 146 25.92 -2.36 -2.02
C GLU A 146 26.65 -3.68 -1.71
N ALA A 147 26.86 -3.99 -0.43
CA ALA A 147 27.57 -5.19 0.04
C ALA A 147 26.65 -6.38 0.42
N GLU A 148 25.33 -6.23 0.31
CA GLU A 148 24.36 -7.24 0.77
C GLU A 148 23.77 -8.01 -0.41
N GLU A 149 23.62 -9.34 -0.24
CA GLU A 149 22.96 -10.20 -1.24
C GLU A 149 21.44 -10.25 -1.05
N SER A 150 20.96 -10.02 0.16
CA SER A 150 19.53 -9.97 0.46
C SER A 150 18.96 -8.55 0.27
N PRO A 151 17.78 -8.40 -0.34
CA PRO A 151 17.15 -7.11 -0.46
C PRO A 151 16.66 -6.62 0.90
N PHE A 152 16.79 -5.32 1.15
CA PHE A 152 16.28 -4.67 2.36
C PHE A 152 14.98 -3.90 2.12
N ALA A 153 14.64 -3.62 0.85
CA ALA A 153 13.36 -3.03 0.48
C ALA A 153 12.84 -3.67 -0.81
N ILE A 154 11.55 -3.97 -0.83
CA ILE A 154 10.85 -4.57 -1.96
C ILE A 154 9.62 -3.72 -2.29
N LEU A 155 9.44 -3.43 -3.55
CA LEU A 155 8.24 -2.81 -4.08
C LEU A 155 7.48 -3.85 -4.90
N VAL A 156 6.20 -4.01 -4.61
CA VAL A 156 5.29 -4.91 -5.32
C VAL A 156 4.14 -4.10 -5.90
N SER A 157 3.84 -4.28 -7.18
CA SER A 157 2.63 -3.72 -7.80
C SER A 157 1.80 -4.81 -8.43
N PHE A 158 0.48 -4.79 -8.17
CA PHE A 158 -0.47 -5.77 -8.68
C PHE A 158 -1.86 -5.19 -8.90
N SER A 159 -2.52 -5.62 -9.99
CA SER A 159 -3.75 -5.02 -10.50
C SER A 159 -5.02 -5.79 -10.09
N ALA A 160 -5.19 -6.14 -8.81
CA ALA A 160 -6.46 -6.67 -8.32
C ALA A 160 -7.01 -5.81 -7.18
N HIS A 161 -8.29 -5.44 -7.29
CA HIS A 161 -8.97 -4.59 -6.31
C HIS A 161 -8.92 -5.21 -4.90
N PRO A 162 -8.37 -4.57 -3.87
CA PRO A 162 -8.26 -5.14 -2.52
C PRO A 162 -9.62 -5.23 -1.82
N THR A 163 -10.42 -6.15 -2.29
CA THR A 163 -11.78 -6.46 -1.83
C THR A 163 -11.99 -7.95 -1.57
N ALA A 164 -10.91 -8.67 -1.24
CA ALA A 164 -10.98 -10.10 -0.95
C ALA A 164 -11.88 -10.40 0.25
N LEU A 165 -11.91 -9.51 1.24
CA LEU A 165 -12.73 -9.63 2.45
C LEU A 165 -14.24 -9.44 2.20
N GLY A 166 -14.59 -8.76 1.10
CA GLY A 166 -15.98 -8.51 0.73
C GLY A 166 -16.69 -7.46 1.57
N PRO A 167 -17.96 -7.10 1.20
CA PRO A 167 -18.67 -5.95 1.77
C PRO A 167 -19.21 -6.19 3.20
N TRP A 168 -19.17 -7.41 3.68
CA TRP A 168 -19.68 -7.78 5.00
C TRP A 168 -18.61 -7.75 6.11
N ASN A 169 -17.32 -7.60 5.69
CA ASN A 169 -16.25 -7.44 6.66
C ASN A 169 -16.46 -6.16 7.49
N ARG A 170 -16.22 -6.28 8.81
CA ARG A 170 -16.31 -5.17 9.75
C ARG A 170 -15.08 -5.09 10.67
N HIS A 171 -14.00 -5.76 10.30
CA HIS A 171 -12.73 -5.65 11.00
C HIS A 171 -11.79 -4.80 10.16
N VAL A 172 -11.01 -3.96 10.82
CA VAL A 172 -9.92 -3.24 10.16
C VAL A 172 -8.89 -4.25 9.70
N SER A 173 -8.45 -4.11 8.46
CA SER A 173 -7.49 -5.01 7.82
C SER A 173 -6.88 -4.34 6.58
N ALA A 174 -5.63 -4.67 6.29
CA ALA A 174 -4.95 -4.29 5.05
C ALA A 174 -5.39 -5.14 3.83
N ASP A 175 -6.29 -6.15 4.03
CA ASP A 175 -6.72 -7.12 3.01
C ASP A 175 -5.51 -7.90 2.45
N TYR A 176 -5.61 -8.49 1.25
CA TYR A 176 -4.52 -9.28 0.66
C TYR A 176 -3.20 -8.49 0.46
N PRO A 177 -3.17 -7.16 0.23
CA PRO A 177 -1.92 -6.40 0.21
C PRO A 177 -1.10 -6.54 1.51
N GLY A 178 -1.76 -6.49 2.67
CA GLY A 178 -1.10 -6.72 3.95
C GLY A 178 -0.51 -8.13 4.06
N VAL A 179 -1.24 -9.14 3.58
CA VAL A 179 -0.72 -10.52 3.55
C VAL A 179 0.50 -10.63 2.63
N VAL A 180 0.51 -9.95 1.47
CA VAL A 180 1.69 -9.90 0.58
C VAL A 180 2.89 -9.32 1.33
N THR A 181 2.73 -8.13 1.90
CA THR A 181 3.84 -7.43 2.57
C THR A 181 4.38 -8.24 3.74
N GLU A 182 3.53 -8.77 4.59
CA GLU A 182 3.92 -9.62 5.72
C GLU A 182 4.61 -10.93 5.28
N ALA A 183 4.12 -11.58 4.22
CA ALA A 183 4.70 -12.82 3.74
C ALA A 183 6.09 -12.58 3.12
N VAL A 184 6.28 -11.49 2.37
CA VAL A 184 7.59 -11.08 1.84
C VAL A 184 8.55 -10.76 2.99
N GLU A 185 8.16 -9.91 3.93
CA GLU A 185 8.98 -9.50 5.08
C GLU A 185 9.35 -10.71 5.98
N ARG A 186 8.46 -11.69 6.12
CA ARG A 186 8.73 -12.94 6.84
C ARG A 186 9.74 -13.82 6.12
N SER A 187 9.71 -13.85 4.78
CA SER A 187 10.66 -14.63 3.97
C SER A 187 12.01 -13.94 3.82
N LEU A 188 12.06 -12.63 4.00
CA LEU A 188 13.24 -11.77 3.90
C LEU A 188 13.39 -10.93 5.17
N PRO A 189 13.81 -11.54 6.29
CA PRO A 189 13.90 -10.83 7.58
C PRO A 189 14.78 -9.57 7.50
N GLY A 190 14.27 -8.46 8.03
CA GLY A 190 14.93 -7.15 7.97
C GLY A 190 14.61 -6.34 6.71
N SER A 191 13.79 -6.85 5.80
CA SER A 191 13.29 -6.10 4.67
C SER A 191 11.98 -5.37 4.99
N THR A 192 11.69 -4.33 4.21
CA THR A 192 10.40 -3.64 4.17
C THR A 192 9.76 -3.82 2.79
N CYS A 193 8.52 -4.26 2.75
CA CYS A 193 7.78 -4.45 1.51
C CYS A 193 6.68 -3.39 1.33
N LEU A 194 6.71 -2.64 0.24
CA LEU A 194 5.70 -1.67 -0.16
C LEU A 194 4.80 -2.29 -1.23
N PHE A 195 3.49 -2.24 -1.03
CA PHE A 195 2.51 -2.68 -2.02
C PHE A 195 1.84 -1.48 -2.69
N PHE A 196 1.80 -1.48 -4.03
CA PHE A 196 1.11 -0.48 -4.83
C PHE A 196 0.00 -1.13 -5.65
N ALA A 197 -1.21 -0.60 -5.53
CA ALA A 197 -2.32 -1.01 -6.37
C ALA A 197 -2.10 -0.52 -7.81
N GLY A 198 -2.16 -1.42 -8.77
CA GLY A 198 -2.06 -1.11 -10.20
C GLY A 198 -3.41 -0.69 -10.79
N SER A 199 -3.77 -1.25 -11.95
CA SER A 199 -5.00 -0.92 -12.70
C SER A 199 -6.25 -1.56 -12.07
N VAL A 200 -6.55 -1.25 -10.81
CA VAL A 200 -7.59 -1.96 -10.02
C VAL A 200 -9.04 -1.67 -10.42
N GLY A 201 -9.31 -0.72 -11.31
CA GLY A 201 -10.67 -0.20 -11.58
C GLY A 201 -11.72 -1.27 -11.87
N ASP A 202 -11.51 -2.08 -12.86
CA ASP A 202 -12.36 -3.21 -13.26
C ASP A 202 -11.78 -4.59 -12.88
N GLN A 203 -10.59 -4.62 -12.28
CA GLN A 203 -9.89 -5.84 -11.89
C GLN A 203 -10.30 -6.28 -10.47
N ALA A 204 -10.85 -7.46 -10.34
CA ALA A 204 -11.20 -8.06 -9.05
C ALA A 204 -10.26 -9.22 -8.71
N PRO A 205 -9.98 -9.48 -7.42
CA PRO A 205 -9.16 -10.62 -7.05
C PRO A 205 -9.87 -11.94 -7.33
N ALA A 206 -9.09 -13.01 -7.52
CA ALA A 206 -9.58 -14.37 -7.79
C ALA A 206 -10.72 -14.80 -6.84
N LYS A 207 -11.70 -15.52 -7.37
CA LYS A 207 -12.87 -16.01 -6.61
C LYS A 207 -12.57 -17.35 -5.93
N VAL A 208 -11.63 -17.36 -4.99
CA VAL A 208 -11.23 -18.54 -4.21
C VAL A 208 -11.53 -18.32 -2.73
N GLY A 209 -12.24 -19.21 -2.08
CA GLY A 209 -12.61 -19.02 -0.68
C GLY A 209 -13.45 -17.75 -0.43
N ILE A 210 -13.54 -17.36 0.82
CA ILE A 210 -14.27 -16.16 1.27
C ILE A 210 -13.52 -15.46 2.42
N GLY A 211 -13.67 -14.13 2.52
CA GLY A 211 -13.17 -13.36 3.65
C GLY A 211 -11.64 -13.49 3.84
N PHE A 212 -11.20 -13.70 5.06
CA PHE A 212 -9.79 -13.76 5.40
C PHE A 212 -9.05 -14.95 4.77
N GLU A 213 -9.73 -16.09 4.56
CA GLU A 213 -9.13 -17.23 3.84
C GLU A 213 -8.79 -16.85 2.39
N ARG A 214 -9.68 -16.11 1.73
CA ARG A 214 -9.45 -15.59 0.37
C ARG A 214 -8.29 -14.61 0.35
N SER A 215 -8.28 -13.65 1.27
CA SER A 215 -7.21 -12.66 1.42
C SER A 215 -5.86 -13.34 1.64
N ALA A 216 -5.79 -14.29 2.57
CA ALA A 216 -4.59 -15.07 2.86
C ALA A 216 -4.10 -15.85 1.63
N TRP A 217 -5.00 -16.57 0.94
CA TRP A 217 -4.64 -17.37 -0.22
C TRP A 217 -4.06 -16.51 -1.36
N ILE A 218 -4.69 -15.35 -1.65
CA ILE A 218 -4.21 -14.43 -2.70
C ILE A 218 -2.85 -13.86 -2.32
N GLY A 219 -2.73 -13.29 -1.11
CA GLY A 219 -1.52 -12.65 -0.66
C GLY A 219 -0.33 -13.60 -0.60
N GLU A 220 -0.53 -14.78 -0.03
CA GLU A 220 0.51 -15.83 0.02
C GLU A 220 0.90 -16.37 -1.36
N THR A 221 -0.07 -16.44 -2.28
CA THR A 221 0.21 -16.89 -3.66
C THR A 221 1.04 -15.86 -4.41
N LEU A 222 0.74 -14.56 -4.26
CA LEU A 222 1.53 -13.48 -4.83
C LEU A 222 2.94 -13.43 -4.26
N ALA A 223 3.08 -13.55 -2.93
CA ALA A 223 4.38 -13.48 -2.27
C ALA A 223 5.34 -14.62 -2.63
N ARG A 224 4.84 -15.74 -3.18
CA ARG A 224 5.63 -16.88 -3.64
C ARG A 224 6.08 -16.78 -5.10
N ARG A 225 5.66 -15.77 -5.84
CA ARG A 225 6.03 -15.53 -7.26
C ARG A 225 7.34 -14.77 -7.38
#